data_c4a2753f6bc9b0804b37a3fb93427be1
#
_entry.id   c4a2753f6bc9b0804b37a3fb93427be1
#
_cell.length_a   1.000
_cell.length_b   1.000
_cell.length_c   1.000
_cell.angle_alpha   90.00
_cell.angle_beta   90.00
_cell.angle_gamma   90.00
#
_symmetry.space_group_name_H-M   'P 1'
#
loop_
_entity.id
_entity.type
_entity.pdbx_description
1 polymer ?
#
loop_
_entity_poly.entity_id
_entity_poly.type
_entity_poly.pdbx_seq_one_letter_code
_entity_poly.pdbx_strand_id
1 'polypeptide(L)'
;RVDRRHINTTSDSEVLLNVLAHELQQSAREGLSVASLFEAVGKVHGRLRGSYAIVSIISGFGLLAFRDPNGIRPLCIGRFDGPNGTEWMVASESVALEGMGFAFERDVKPGEAVFISNDGELVSQQCSESVSLHPCIFELVYLARPDSVLDGVAVYDARLRMGDYLAEKIRREIDYQDIDVVMPIPDSSRPAAMQVAKRLGLNYREGFFKNRYVGRTFIMPGQAVRKKSVRQKLNAMSIEF
;
A
#
# COMPACT_ATOMS: atom_id res chain seq x y z
N ARG A 1 21.66 -6.36 -18.17
CA ARG A 1 22.87 -6.77 -18.94
C ARG A 1 24.04 -7.11 -18.00
N VAL A 2 24.15 -6.46 -16.85
CA VAL A 2 25.23 -6.70 -15.88
C VAL A 2 25.15 -8.13 -15.32
N ASP A 3 23.96 -8.57 -14.91
CA ASP A 3 23.77 -9.85 -14.24
C ASP A 3 23.62 -11.03 -15.21
N ARG A 4 23.63 -10.78 -16.53
CA ARG A 4 23.49 -11.80 -17.61
C ARG A 4 22.29 -12.75 -17.45
N ARG A 5 21.21 -12.25 -16.85
CA ARG A 5 19.97 -13.00 -16.64
C ARG A 5 18.99 -12.71 -17.77
N HIS A 6 18.25 -13.74 -18.15
CA HIS A 6 17.17 -13.61 -19.12
C HIS A 6 15.92 -13.03 -18.43
N ILE A 7 15.24 -12.09 -19.11
CA ILE A 7 13.99 -11.48 -18.64
C ILE A 7 12.91 -11.91 -19.63
N ASN A 8 11.84 -12.54 -19.12
CA ASN A 8 10.76 -13.11 -19.92
C ASN A 8 9.57 -12.15 -20.07
N THR A 9 9.45 -11.17 -19.15
CA THR A 9 8.31 -10.26 -19.11
C THR A 9 8.75 -8.80 -19.10
N THR A 10 7.80 -7.89 -19.17
CA THR A 10 8.02 -6.44 -18.98
C THR A 10 7.76 -6.00 -17.54
N SER A 11 7.59 -6.94 -16.60
CA SER A 11 7.31 -6.65 -15.20
C SER A 11 8.57 -6.20 -14.48
N ASP A 12 8.45 -5.12 -13.72
CA ASP A 12 9.47 -4.63 -12.80
C ASP A 12 9.78 -5.64 -11.67
N SER A 13 8.79 -6.43 -11.27
CA SER A 13 8.94 -7.49 -10.26
C SER A 13 9.92 -8.57 -10.71
N GLU A 14 9.94 -8.94 -12.01
CA GLU A 14 10.91 -9.90 -12.54
C GLU A 14 12.33 -9.32 -12.53
N VAL A 15 12.48 -8.04 -12.84
CA VAL A 15 13.78 -7.34 -12.77
C VAL A 15 14.29 -7.36 -11.33
N LEU A 16 13.43 -7.02 -10.37
CA LEU A 16 13.77 -7.04 -8.94
C LEU A 16 14.16 -8.45 -8.48
N LEU A 17 13.37 -9.47 -8.85
CA LEU A 17 13.68 -10.86 -8.53
C LEU A 17 15.06 -11.27 -9.07
N ASN A 18 15.39 -10.89 -10.29
CA ASN A 18 16.70 -11.19 -10.89
C ASN A 18 17.84 -10.48 -10.16
N VAL A 19 17.64 -9.22 -9.73
CA VAL A 19 18.63 -8.48 -8.93
C VAL A 19 18.81 -9.16 -7.58
N LEU A 20 17.74 -9.48 -6.86
CA LEU A 20 17.79 -10.18 -5.58
C LEU A 20 18.50 -11.51 -5.70
N ALA A 21 18.14 -12.32 -6.69
CA ALA A 21 18.77 -13.63 -6.91
C ALA A 21 20.26 -13.52 -7.27
N HIS A 22 20.67 -12.45 -7.97
CA HIS A 22 22.10 -12.19 -8.23
C HIS A 22 22.85 -11.85 -6.94
N GLU A 23 22.31 -10.92 -6.14
CA GLU A 23 22.96 -10.51 -4.90
C GLU A 23 23.00 -11.66 -3.88
N LEU A 24 21.97 -12.50 -3.80
CA LEU A 24 21.97 -13.69 -2.98
C LEU A 24 23.08 -14.66 -3.38
N GLN A 25 23.29 -14.90 -4.68
CA GLN A 25 24.38 -15.76 -5.16
C GLN A 25 25.76 -15.20 -4.80
N GLN A 26 25.91 -13.87 -4.73
CA GLN A 26 27.17 -13.25 -4.34
C GLN A 26 27.40 -13.25 -2.82
N SER A 27 26.35 -13.07 -2.03
CA SER A 27 26.43 -13.02 -0.57
C SER A 27 26.44 -14.40 0.08
N ALA A 28 25.87 -15.42 -0.57
CA ALA A 28 25.74 -16.78 -0.04
C ALA A 28 26.78 -17.77 -0.63
N ARG A 29 27.99 -17.32 -0.98
CA ARG A 29 29.03 -18.18 -1.56
C ARG A 29 29.49 -19.30 -0.64
N GLU A 30 29.49 -19.06 0.67
CA GLU A 30 29.83 -20.03 1.71
C GLU A 30 28.61 -20.78 2.26
N GLY A 31 27.44 -20.55 1.70
CA GLY A 31 26.17 -21.12 2.11
C GLY A 31 25.11 -20.05 2.41
N LEU A 32 23.86 -20.47 2.32
CA LEU A 32 22.73 -19.59 2.60
C LEU A 32 22.56 -19.45 4.12
N SER A 33 22.52 -18.21 4.61
CA SER A 33 22.30 -17.86 6.01
C SER A 33 21.44 -16.61 6.11
N VAL A 34 20.86 -16.33 7.27
CA VAL A 34 20.09 -15.09 7.53
C VAL A 34 20.96 -13.86 7.30
N ALA A 35 22.23 -13.91 7.70
CA ALA A 35 23.18 -12.83 7.48
C ALA A 35 23.42 -12.57 5.98
N SER A 36 23.59 -13.62 5.17
CA SER A 36 23.76 -13.47 3.72
C SER A 36 22.50 -12.95 3.02
N LEU A 37 21.30 -13.27 3.55
CA LEU A 37 20.04 -12.69 3.06
C LEU A 37 20.01 -11.18 3.30
N PHE A 38 20.30 -10.71 4.51
CA PHE A 38 20.27 -9.29 4.85
C PHE A 38 21.36 -8.50 4.14
N GLU A 39 22.55 -9.08 3.95
CA GLU A 39 23.60 -8.50 3.13
C GLU A 39 23.13 -8.33 1.66
N ALA A 40 22.48 -9.35 1.09
CA ALA A 40 21.94 -9.26 -0.26
C ALA A 40 20.88 -8.17 -0.37
N VAL A 41 19.96 -8.04 0.60
CA VAL A 41 18.96 -6.96 0.62
C VAL A 41 19.62 -5.59 0.66
N GLY A 42 20.68 -5.42 1.47
CA GLY A 42 21.43 -4.16 1.51
C GLY A 42 22.00 -3.78 0.13
N LYS A 43 22.56 -4.75 -0.60
CA LYS A 43 23.03 -4.55 -1.98
C LYS A 43 21.90 -4.26 -2.96
N VAL A 44 20.74 -4.90 -2.80
CA VAL A 44 19.53 -4.63 -3.58
C VAL A 44 19.08 -3.18 -3.40
N HIS A 45 19.04 -2.68 -2.16
CA HIS A 45 18.71 -1.27 -1.88
C HIS A 45 19.64 -0.28 -2.60
N GLY A 46 20.92 -0.60 -2.68
CA GLY A 46 21.91 0.22 -3.42
C GLY A 46 21.72 0.21 -4.95
N ARG A 47 21.09 -0.81 -5.51
CA ARG A 47 20.91 -1.01 -6.96
C ARG A 47 19.55 -0.54 -7.48
N LEU A 48 18.54 -0.59 -6.63
CA LEU A 48 17.16 -0.24 -7.02
C LEU A 48 16.86 1.22 -6.70
N ARG A 49 16.00 1.81 -7.53
CA ARG A 49 15.44 3.15 -7.31
C ARG A 49 13.92 3.07 -7.40
N GLY A 50 13.24 3.87 -6.59
CA GLY A 50 11.78 3.92 -6.55
C GLY A 50 11.22 3.26 -5.30
N SER A 51 9.98 2.84 -5.38
CA SER A 51 9.20 2.31 -4.26
C SER A 51 8.95 0.81 -4.43
N TYR A 52 9.16 0.06 -3.36
CA TYR A 52 8.85 -1.36 -3.33
C TYR A 52 8.59 -1.88 -1.91
N ALA A 53 7.69 -2.84 -1.82
CA ALA A 53 7.49 -3.68 -0.66
C ALA A 53 7.46 -5.12 -1.17
N ILE A 54 8.39 -5.93 -0.72
CA ILE A 54 8.64 -7.26 -1.27
C ILE A 54 8.38 -8.31 -0.21
N VAL A 55 7.69 -9.35 -0.63
CA VAL A 55 7.56 -10.61 0.12
C VAL A 55 7.99 -11.74 -0.82
N SER A 56 8.94 -12.55 -0.37
CA SER A 56 9.53 -13.64 -1.15
C SER A 56 9.71 -14.88 -0.32
N ILE A 57 9.34 -16.03 -0.87
CA ILE A 57 9.63 -17.33 -0.27
C ILE A 57 11.00 -17.79 -0.78
N ILE A 58 11.89 -18.10 0.17
CA ILE A 58 13.17 -18.75 -0.12
C ILE A 58 12.96 -20.25 0.13
N SER A 59 12.89 -21.01 -0.95
CA SER A 59 12.55 -22.44 -0.91
C SER A 59 13.44 -23.22 0.07
N GLY A 60 12.82 -23.95 0.98
CA GLY A 60 13.50 -24.74 2.00
C GLY A 60 14.13 -23.93 3.15
N PHE A 61 14.00 -22.57 3.14
CA PHE A 61 14.66 -21.73 4.13
C PHE A 61 13.66 -20.88 4.94
N GLY A 62 12.76 -20.13 4.28
CA GLY A 62 11.76 -19.33 4.96
C GLY A 62 11.18 -18.21 4.10
N LEU A 63 10.57 -17.23 4.75
CA LEU A 63 9.96 -16.06 4.13
C LEU A 63 10.82 -14.83 4.40
N LEU A 64 11.22 -14.16 3.32
CA LEU A 64 11.93 -12.87 3.36
C LEU A 64 10.99 -11.75 2.96
N ALA A 65 10.92 -10.70 3.77
CA ALA A 65 10.19 -9.48 3.45
C ALA A 65 11.09 -8.25 3.65
N PHE A 66 10.97 -7.24 2.78
CA PHE A 66 11.73 -6.00 2.93
C PHE A 66 11.04 -4.81 2.25
N ARG A 67 11.31 -3.63 2.79
CA ARG A 67 10.69 -2.38 2.38
C ARG A 67 11.72 -1.42 1.83
N ASP A 68 11.35 -0.61 0.83
CA ASP A 68 12.23 0.39 0.23
C ASP A 68 12.79 1.39 1.28
N PRO A 69 14.00 1.95 1.06
CA PRO A 69 14.67 2.84 2.02
C PRO A 69 13.93 4.14 2.32
N ASN A 70 12.97 4.52 1.48
CA ASN A 70 12.14 5.71 1.70
C ASN A 70 10.76 5.37 2.30
N GLY A 71 10.45 4.08 2.52
CA GLY A 71 9.19 3.65 3.07
C GLY A 71 7.97 4.12 2.27
N ILE A 72 8.11 4.26 0.94
CA ILE A 72 7.03 4.77 0.07
C ILE A 72 5.87 3.78 0.01
N ARG A 73 6.19 2.46 -0.16
CA ARG A 73 5.18 1.41 -0.13
C ARG A 73 5.01 0.90 1.30
N PRO A 74 3.76 0.66 1.76
CA PRO A 74 3.51 0.12 3.08
C PRO A 74 3.85 -1.37 3.17
N LEU A 75 4.29 -1.79 4.35
CA LEU A 75 4.51 -3.18 4.70
C LEU A 75 4.41 -3.33 6.21
N CYS A 76 3.63 -4.29 6.69
CA CYS A 76 3.42 -4.54 8.11
C CYS A 76 3.47 -6.02 8.45
N ILE A 77 3.63 -6.32 9.73
CA ILE A 77 3.75 -7.67 10.28
C ILE A 77 2.63 -7.89 11.27
N GLY A 78 2.01 -9.05 11.20
CA GLY A 78 1.05 -9.55 12.17
C GLY A 78 1.54 -10.81 12.84
N ARG A 79 1.08 -11.02 14.07
CA ARG A 79 1.38 -12.15 14.93
C ARG A 79 0.11 -12.89 15.32
N PHE A 80 0.19 -14.19 15.32
CA PHE A 80 -0.84 -15.08 15.89
C PHE A 80 -0.17 -16.11 16.78
N ASP A 81 -0.60 -16.19 18.06
CA ASP A 81 -0.11 -17.18 19.01
C ASP A 81 -1.12 -18.34 19.05
N GLY A 82 -0.84 -19.38 18.28
CA GLY A 82 -1.66 -20.56 18.17
C GLY A 82 -1.17 -21.74 19.04
N PRO A 83 -1.92 -22.84 19.06
CA PRO A 83 -1.56 -24.03 19.85
C PRO A 83 -0.24 -24.69 19.40
N ASN A 84 0.19 -24.42 18.17
CA ASN A 84 1.42 -24.99 17.58
C ASN A 84 2.61 -24.01 17.64
N GLY A 85 2.47 -22.88 18.31
CA GLY A 85 3.48 -21.82 18.40
C GLY A 85 3.05 -20.50 17.79
N THR A 86 4.00 -19.58 17.65
CA THR A 86 3.79 -18.28 17.05
C THR A 86 3.85 -18.37 15.54
N GLU A 87 2.83 -17.82 14.86
CA GLU A 87 2.76 -17.68 13.41
C GLU A 87 2.86 -16.20 13.04
N TRP A 88 3.48 -15.94 11.90
CA TRP A 88 3.70 -14.60 11.40
C TRP A 88 3.06 -14.41 10.03
N MET A 89 2.49 -13.22 9.82
CA MET A 89 1.96 -12.81 8.52
C MET A 89 2.54 -11.46 8.14
N VAL A 90 2.85 -11.28 6.85
CA VAL A 90 3.32 -10.02 6.28
C VAL A 90 2.30 -9.54 5.25
N ALA A 91 1.92 -8.28 5.35
CA ALA A 91 0.93 -7.68 4.45
C ALA A 91 1.26 -6.20 4.17
N SER A 92 0.63 -5.64 3.15
CA SER A 92 0.71 -4.20 2.85
C SER A 92 -0.22 -3.35 3.72
N GLU A 93 -1.23 -3.95 4.35
CA GLU A 93 -2.25 -3.26 5.15
C GLU A 93 -2.61 -4.04 6.41
N SER A 94 -2.78 -3.36 7.56
CA SER A 94 -3.14 -3.97 8.84
C SER A 94 -4.45 -4.77 8.77
N VAL A 95 -5.42 -4.28 8.01
CA VAL A 95 -6.72 -4.93 7.85
C VAL A 95 -6.63 -6.33 7.21
N ALA A 96 -5.59 -6.61 6.43
CA ALA A 96 -5.36 -7.95 5.88
C ALA A 96 -4.92 -8.94 6.99
N LEU A 97 -4.13 -8.46 7.94
CA LEU A 97 -3.70 -9.24 9.11
C LEU A 97 -4.91 -9.58 10.01
N GLU A 98 -5.66 -8.56 10.38
CA GLU A 98 -6.83 -8.69 11.25
C GLU A 98 -7.91 -9.59 10.64
N GLY A 99 -8.14 -9.46 9.31
CA GLY A 99 -9.08 -10.30 8.56
C GLY A 99 -8.73 -11.80 8.57
N MET A 100 -7.46 -12.12 8.80
CA MET A 100 -6.95 -13.49 8.93
C MET A 100 -6.76 -13.94 10.39
N GLY A 101 -7.14 -13.09 11.36
CA GLY A 101 -7.03 -13.40 12.78
C GLY A 101 -5.66 -13.10 13.40
N PHE A 102 -4.76 -12.42 12.68
CA PHE A 102 -3.47 -11.97 13.20
C PHE A 102 -3.62 -10.62 13.90
N ALA A 103 -3.01 -10.48 15.06
CA ALA A 103 -2.84 -9.18 15.70
C ALA A 103 -1.77 -8.36 14.95
N PHE A 104 -2.02 -7.07 14.74
CA PHE A 104 -1.01 -6.16 14.20
C PHE A 104 0.16 -6.05 15.20
N GLU A 105 1.36 -6.36 14.76
CA GLU A 105 2.58 -6.26 15.56
C GLU A 105 3.27 -4.92 15.35
N ARG A 106 3.62 -4.60 14.10
CA ARG A 106 4.26 -3.34 13.72
C ARG A 106 4.36 -3.14 12.21
N ASP A 107 4.63 -1.93 11.81
CA ASP A 107 5.09 -1.65 10.44
C ASP A 107 6.57 -2.10 10.27
N VAL A 108 6.93 -2.50 9.05
CA VAL A 108 8.32 -2.71 8.63
C VAL A 108 8.91 -1.33 8.35
N LYS A 109 10.05 -1.02 8.96
CA LYS A 109 10.69 0.29 8.81
C LYS A 109 11.26 0.49 7.41
N PRO A 110 11.44 1.75 6.95
CA PRO A 110 12.15 2.04 5.71
C PRO A 110 13.52 1.36 5.66
N GLY A 111 13.83 0.62 4.60
CA GLY A 111 15.08 -0.09 4.41
C GLY A 111 15.32 -1.30 5.31
N GLU A 112 14.32 -1.70 6.09
CA GLU A 112 14.37 -2.90 6.93
C GLU A 112 14.05 -4.15 6.12
N ALA A 113 14.73 -5.25 6.45
CA ALA A 113 14.38 -6.60 6.05
C ALA A 113 13.96 -7.42 7.26
N VAL A 114 13.00 -8.31 7.03
CA VAL A 114 12.47 -9.29 8.00
C VAL A 114 12.58 -10.67 7.39
N PHE A 115 13.08 -11.62 8.17
CA PHE A 115 13.11 -13.01 7.79
C PHE A 115 12.34 -13.83 8.81
N ILE A 116 11.49 -14.73 8.32
CA ILE A 116 10.74 -15.68 9.13
C ILE A 116 11.16 -17.07 8.70
N SER A 117 11.77 -17.83 9.61
CA SER A 117 12.23 -19.20 9.35
C SER A 117 11.05 -20.18 9.23
N ASN A 118 11.31 -21.37 8.70
CA ASN A 118 10.31 -22.44 8.64
C ASN A 118 9.82 -22.88 10.04
N ASP A 119 10.63 -22.64 11.07
CA ASP A 119 10.31 -22.95 12.47
C ASP A 119 9.55 -21.82 13.18
N GLY A 120 9.20 -20.73 12.45
CA GLY A 120 8.44 -19.60 12.97
C GLY A 120 9.27 -18.57 13.73
N GLU A 121 10.60 -18.61 13.68
CA GLU A 121 11.47 -17.59 14.26
C GLU A 121 11.52 -16.35 13.36
N LEU A 122 11.25 -15.17 13.92
CA LEU A 122 11.33 -13.89 13.22
C LEU A 122 12.60 -13.14 13.60
N VAL A 123 13.38 -12.79 12.59
CA VAL A 123 14.60 -11.97 12.72
C VAL A 123 14.47 -10.76 11.79
N SER A 124 14.89 -9.58 12.22
CA SER A 124 14.90 -8.39 11.38
C SER A 124 16.20 -7.60 11.48
N GLN A 125 16.54 -6.89 10.41
CA GLN A 125 17.73 -6.06 10.33
C GLN A 125 17.49 -4.83 9.46
N GLN A 126 18.06 -3.70 9.88
CA GLN A 126 18.18 -2.52 9.04
C GLN A 126 19.24 -2.76 7.95
N CYS A 127 18.81 -2.79 6.69
CA CYS A 127 19.65 -3.14 5.54
C CYS A 127 20.06 -1.91 4.69
N SER A 128 19.66 -0.70 5.08
CA SER A 128 20.07 0.55 4.43
C SER A 128 20.54 1.55 5.46
N GLU A 129 21.65 2.21 5.19
CA GLU A 129 22.21 3.27 6.05
C GLU A 129 21.47 4.61 5.88
N SER A 130 21.01 4.90 4.66
CA SER A 130 20.27 6.12 4.34
C SER A 130 18.79 5.80 4.23
N VAL A 131 18.02 6.15 5.27
CA VAL A 131 16.59 5.89 5.35
C VAL A 131 15.82 7.15 5.68
N SER A 132 14.62 7.25 5.13
CA SER A 132 13.66 8.31 5.47
C SER A 132 12.25 7.80 5.21
N LEU A 133 11.27 8.30 5.96
CA LEU A 133 9.89 7.91 5.79
C LEU A 133 9.16 8.93 4.92
N HIS A 134 8.84 8.55 3.69
CA HIS A 134 8.09 9.34 2.71
C HIS A 134 6.91 8.52 2.16
N PRO A 135 5.88 8.26 2.97
CA PRO A 135 4.76 7.42 2.56
C PRO A 135 4.03 8.04 1.37
N CYS A 136 3.56 7.19 0.47
CA CYS A 136 2.81 7.62 -0.69
C CYS A 136 1.44 8.16 -0.29
N ILE A 137 1.15 9.43 -0.59
CA ILE A 137 -0.15 10.05 -0.30
C ILE A 137 -1.32 9.28 -0.97
N PHE A 138 -1.10 8.63 -2.11
CA PHE A 138 -2.11 7.82 -2.79
C PHE A 138 -2.60 6.63 -1.97
N GLU A 139 -1.78 6.09 -1.07
CA GLU A 139 -2.24 5.07 -0.13
C GLU A 139 -3.36 5.62 0.75
N LEU A 140 -3.17 6.79 1.33
CA LEU A 140 -4.15 7.41 2.22
C LEU A 140 -5.40 7.89 1.46
N VAL A 141 -5.21 8.54 0.28
CA VAL A 141 -6.32 9.14 -0.48
C VAL A 141 -7.18 8.08 -1.17
N TYR A 142 -6.55 7.02 -1.70
CA TYR A 142 -7.25 6.15 -2.65
C TYR A 142 -7.03 4.64 -2.47
N LEU A 143 -5.77 4.18 -2.30
CA LEU A 143 -5.45 2.75 -2.44
C LEU A 143 -5.82 1.95 -1.21
N ALA A 144 -5.44 2.41 -0.01
CA ALA A 144 -5.67 1.70 1.23
C ALA A 144 -7.16 1.67 1.62
N ARG A 145 -7.54 0.62 2.31
CA ARG A 145 -8.88 0.54 2.90
C ARG A 145 -9.02 1.57 4.03
N PRO A 146 -10.21 2.14 4.23
CA PRO A 146 -10.40 3.16 5.27
C PRO A 146 -10.17 2.64 6.70
N ASP A 147 -10.36 1.36 6.92
CA ASP A 147 -10.15 0.67 8.21
C ASP A 147 -8.70 0.24 8.46
N SER A 148 -7.76 0.53 7.55
CA SER A 148 -6.33 0.25 7.70
C SER A 148 -5.62 1.33 8.51
N VAL A 149 -4.52 0.91 9.17
CA VAL A 149 -3.52 1.79 9.76
C VAL A 149 -2.20 1.58 9.01
N LEU A 150 -1.57 2.66 8.53
CA LEU A 150 -0.32 2.65 7.79
C LEU A 150 0.67 3.61 8.45
N ASP A 151 1.85 3.14 8.84
CA ASP A 151 2.88 3.95 9.52
C ASP A 151 2.31 4.77 10.70
N GLY A 152 1.43 4.16 11.49
CA GLY A 152 0.76 4.79 12.61
C GLY A 152 -0.37 5.77 12.25
N VAL A 153 -0.73 5.91 10.98
CA VAL A 153 -1.80 6.79 10.51
C VAL A 153 -3.05 5.98 10.16
N ALA A 154 -4.15 6.22 10.85
CA ALA A 154 -5.45 5.67 10.49
C ALA A 154 -5.95 6.31 9.19
N VAL A 155 -6.19 5.49 8.16
CA VAL A 155 -6.58 5.97 6.83
C VAL A 155 -7.90 6.75 6.87
N TYR A 156 -8.87 6.29 7.67
CA TYR A 156 -10.15 6.97 7.82
C TYR A 156 -9.99 8.38 8.40
N ASP A 157 -9.19 8.53 9.48
CA ASP A 157 -8.92 9.82 10.10
C ASP A 157 -8.18 10.77 9.15
N ALA A 158 -7.19 10.27 8.40
CA ALA A 158 -6.51 11.04 7.36
C ALA A 158 -7.50 11.58 6.31
N ARG A 159 -8.47 10.76 5.86
CA ARG A 159 -9.50 11.21 4.90
C ARG A 159 -10.46 12.24 5.50
N LEU A 160 -10.81 12.14 6.78
CA LEU A 160 -11.60 13.17 7.46
C LEU A 160 -10.84 14.50 7.52
N ARG A 161 -9.56 14.47 7.90
CA ARG A 161 -8.70 15.68 7.92
C ARG A 161 -8.55 16.31 6.54
N MET A 162 -8.42 15.50 5.48
CA MET A 162 -8.43 16.01 4.11
C MET A 162 -9.74 16.75 3.79
N GLY A 163 -10.87 16.26 4.30
CA GLY A 163 -12.16 16.92 4.20
C GLY A 163 -12.21 18.27 4.94
N ASP A 164 -11.60 18.36 6.13
CA ASP A 164 -11.49 19.59 6.88
C ASP A 164 -10.71 20.66 6.09
N TYR A 165 -9.52 20.33 5.63
CA TYR A 165 -8.69 21.26 4.82
C TYR A 165 -9.37 21.64 3.51
N LEU A 166 -10.08 20.71 2.87
CA LEU A 166 -10.83 21.02 1.66
C LEU A 166 -11.98 22.00 1.94
N ALA A 167 -12.71 21.83 3.04
CA ALA A 167 -13.76 22.75 3.45
C ALA A 167 -13.23 24.17 3.73
N GLU A 168 -12.07 24.28 4.39
CA GLU A 168 -11.41 25.58 4.61
C GLU A 168 -11.01 26.24 3.29
N LYS A 169 -10.48 25.46 2.35
CA LYS A 169 -10.13 25.95 1.01
C LYS A 169 -11.36 26.42 0.26
N ILE A 170 -12.46 25.67 0.30
CA ILE A 170 -13.73 26.07 -0.33
C ILE A 170 -14.23 27.39 0.23
N ARG A 171 -14.25 27.56 1.56
CA ARG A 171 -14.67 28.82 2.20
C ARG A 171 -13.88 30.04 1.74
N ARG A 172 -12.59 29.84 1.46
CA ARG A 172 -11.69 30.93 1.07
C ARG A 172 -11.76 31.26 -0.41
N GLU A 173 -11.99 30.27 -1.28
CA GLU A 173 -11.76 30.40 -2.72
C GLU A 173 -13.04 30.30 -3.56
N ILE A 174 -14.14 29.83 -2.98
CA ILE A 174 -15.39 29.57 -3.72
C ILE A 174 -16.56 30.22 -2.98
N ASP A 175 -17.42 30.90 -3.71
CA ASP A 175 -18.75 31.25 -3.21
C ASP A 175 -19.61 29.98 -3.23
N TYR A 176 -19.90 29.45 -2.04
CA TYR A 176 -20.63 28.18 -1.89
C TYR A 176 -22.06 28.38 -1.38
N GLN A 177 -22.55 29.64 -1.37
CA GLN A 177 -23.92 29.97 -0.89
C GLN A 177 -25.01 29.36 -1.77
N ASP A 178 -24.73 29.20 -3.06
CA ASP A 178 -25.63 28.55 -4.03
C ASP A 178 -25.46 27.03 -4.13
N ILE A 179 -24.66 26.41 -3.24
CA ILE A 179 -24.47 24.96 -3.22
C ILE A 179 -25.47 24.33 -2.26
N ASP A 180 -26.36 23.48 -2.78
CA ASP A 180 -27.37 22.79 -1.98
C ASP A 180 -26.84 21.52 -1.31
N VAL A 181 -25.89 20.84 -1.97
CA VAL A 181 -25.50 19.48 -1.58
C VAL A 181 -24.04 19.17 -1.90
N VAL A 182 -23.43 18.35 -1.05
CA VAL A 182 -22.12 17.73 -1.27
C VAL A 182 -22.32 16.25 -1.57
N MET A 183 -21.83 15.80 -2.72
CA MET A 183 -21.91 14.40 -3.15
C MET A 183 -20.53 13.77 -3.34
N PRO A 184 -20.25 12.60 -2.77
CA PRO A 184 -18.98 11.91 -3.01
C PRO A 184 -18.98 11.20 -4.37
N ILE A 185 -17.79 11.06 -4.96
CA ILE A 185 -17.55 10.03 -5.97
C ILE A 185 -17.10 8.76 -5.25
N PRO A 186 -17.93 7.71 -5.17
CA PRO A 186 -17.64 6.55 -4.35
C PRO A 186 -16.41 5.76 -4.81
N ASP A 187 -15.68 5.10 -3.91
CA ASP A 187 -15.96 4.94 -2.46
C ASP A 187 -15.02 5.80 -1.61
N SER A 188 -13.79 6.07 -2.08
CA SER A 188 -12.69 6.65 -1.31
C SER A 188 -12.95 8.08 -0.84
N SER A 189 -13.78 8.84 -1.55
CA SER A 189 -14.08 10.24 -1.21
C SER A 189 -15.17 10.42 -0.14
N ARG A 190 -15.92 9.37 0.22
CA ARG A 190 -17.04 9.47 1.18
C ARG A 190 -16.67 10.13 2.50
N PRO A 191 -15.59 9.72 3.21
CA PRO A 191 -15.24 10.36 4.48
C PRO A 191 -14.91 11.84 4.32
N ALA A 192 -14.17 12.21 3.27
CA ALA A 192 -13.82 13.60 3.01
C ALA A 192 -15.06 14.43 2.64
N ALA A 193 -15.94 13.93 1.77
CA ALA A 193 -17.17 14.64 1.37
C ALA A 193 -18.13 14.81 2.56
N MET A 194 -18.28 13.80 3.39
CA MET A 194 -19.09 13.90 4.62
C MET A 194 -18.55 14.99 5.55
N GLN A 195 -17.24 15.07 5.70
CA GLN A 195 -16.60 16.08 6.55
C GLN A 195 -16.71 17.48 5.93
N VAL A 196 -16.57 17.62 4.61
CA VAL A 196 -16.82 18.88 3.89
C VAL A 196 -18.25 19.37 4.12
N ALA A 197 -19.25 18.52 3.91
CA ALA A 197 -20.65 18.85 4.13
C ALA A 197 -20.88 19.35 5.57
N LYS A 198 -20.38 18.61 6.56
CA LYS A 198 -20.47 18.98 7.98
C LYS A 198 -19.84 20.34 8.27
N ARG A 199 -18.63 20.62 7.74
CA ARG A 199 -17.90 21.87 7.98
C ARG A 199 -18.55 23.08 7.32
N LEU A 200 -19.16 22.89 6.16
CA LEU A 200 -19.82 23.97 5.41
C LEU A 200 -21.30 24.17 5.80
N GLY A 201 -21.87 23.25 6.58
CA GLY A 201 -23.29 23.28 6.92
C GLY A 201 -24.20 22.90 5.76
N LEU A 202 -23.69 22.12 4.80
CA LEU A 202 -24.41 21.66 3.61
C LEU A 202 -24.96 20.25 3.80
N ASN A 203 -25.98 19.89 3.01
CA ASN A 203 -26.50 18.53 2.99
C ASN A 203 -25.49 17.55 2.35
N TYR A 204 -25.34 16.38 2.94
CA TYR A 204 -24.60 15.26 2.32
C TYR A 204 -25.60 14.30 1.67
N ARG A 205 -25.39 13.98 0.39
CA ARG A 205 -26.22 13.03 -0.36
C ARG A 205 -25.34 12.13 -1.25
N GLU A 206 -25.79 10.90 -1.45
CA GLU A 206 -25.13 9.95 -2.37
C GLU A 206 -25.81 10.08 -3.75
N GLY A 207 -25.15 10.71 -4.71
CA GLY A 207 -25.66 10.86 -6.08
C GLY A 207 -25.22 9.75 -7.03
N PHE A 208 -24.25 8.91 -6.63
CA PHE A 208 -23.67 7.88 -7.48
C PHE A 208 -23.61 6.54 -6.80
N PHE A 209 -23.97 5.50 -7.54
CA PHE A 209 -23.80 4.12 -7.13
C PHE A 209 -22.63 3.48 -7.90
N LYS A 210 -21.67 2.87 -7.17
CA LYS A 210 -20.51 2.21 -7.76
C LYS A 210 -20.78 0.73 -7.99
N ASN A 211 -20.62 0.29 -9.23
CA ASN A 211 -20.57 -1.12 -9.56
C ASN A 211 -19.23 -1.74 -9.09
N ARG A 212 -19.30 -2.61 -8.07
CA ARG A 212 -18.13 -3.24 -7.46
C ARG A 212 -17.43 -4.28 -8.35
N TYR A 213 -18.13 -4.77 -9.38
CA TYR A 213 -17.58 -5.75 -10.33
C TYR A 213 -16.76 -5.09 -11.45
N VAL A 214 -16.79 -3.78 -11.57
CA VAL A 214 -15.95 -3.04 -12.52
C VAL A 214 -14.67 -2.58 -11.82
N GLY A 215 -13.53 -3.06 -12.29
CA GLY A 215 -12.21 -2.77 -11.74
C GLY A 215 -11.75 -1.32 -11.93
N ARG A 216 -10.44 -1.08 -11.83
CA ARG A 216 -9.83 0.25 -12.00
C ARG A 216 -10.00 0.72 -13.45
N THR A 217 -10.47 1.97 -13.64
CA THR A 217 -10.82 2.51 -14.96
C THR A 217 -9.83 3.54 -15.49
N PHE A 218 -9.18 4.30 -14.59
CA PHE A 218 -8.28 5.40 -15.00
C PHE A 218 -6.93 4.95 -15.55
N ILE A 219 -6.52 3.72 -15.27
CA ILE A 219 -5.29 3.11 -15.79
C ILE A 219 -5.43 2.57 -17.21
N MET A 220 -6.65 2.54 -17.76
CA MET A 220 -6.89 2.04 -19.12
C MET A 220 -6.38 3.02 -20.19
N PRO A 221 -5.74 2.53 -21.25
CA PRO A 221 -5.31 3.36 -22.37
C PRO A 221 -6.52 3.88 -23.17
N GLY A 222 -6.44 5.12 -23.62
CA GLY A 222 -7.44 5.73 -24.48
C GLY A 222 -8.68 6.31 -23.78
N GLN A 223 -9.05 7.53 -24.16
CA GLN A 223 -10.15 8.28 -23.52
C GLN A 223 -11.53 7.64 -23.76
N ALA A 224 -11.76 7.07 -24.94
CA ALA A 224 -13.04 6.42 -25.28
C ALA A 224 -13.30 5.19 -24.38
N VAL A 225 -12.28 4.36 -24.16
CA VAL A 225 -12.35 3.19 -23.30
C VAL A 225 -12.59 3.61 -21.84
N ARG A 226 -11.88 4.64 -21.37
CA ARG A 226 -12.08 5.20 -20.01
C ARG A 226 -13.51 5.70 -19.82
N LYS A 227 -14.06 6.50 -20.76
CA LYS A 227 -15.45 6.99 -20.68
C LYS A 227 -16.47 5.86 -20.62
N LYS A 228 -16.30 4.81 -21.43
CA LYS A 228 -17.18 3.62 -21.42
C LYS A 228 -17.10 2.91 -20.06
N SER A 229 -15.89 2.67 -19.57
CA SER A 229 -15.68 1.99 -18.28
C SER A 229 -16.22 2.80 -17.09
N VAL A 230 -16.08 4.13 -17.09
CA VAL A 230 -16.65 4.99 -16.05
C VAL A 230 -18.18 4.91 -16.05
N ARG A 231 -18.84 4.93 -17.21
CA ARG A 231 -20.30 4.76 -17.29
C ARG A 231 -20.78 3.42 -16.75
N GLN A 232 -20.02 2.35 -16.96
CA GLN A 232 -20.33 1.02 -16.40
C GLN A 232 -20.06 0.93 -14.90
N LYS A 233 -19.13 1.74 -14.40
CA LYS A 233 -18.69 1.72 -13.01
C LYS A 233 -19.53 2.62 -12.10
N LEU A 234 -19.89 3.80 -12.56
CA LEU A 234 -20.62 4.79 -11.80
C LEU A 234 -21.97 5.05 -12.45
N ASN A 235 -23.02 4.72 -11.74
CA ASN A 235 -24.39 4.96 -12.14
C ASN A 235 -24.97 6.13 -11.34
N ALA A 236 -25.43 7.17 -12.03
CA ALA A 236 -26.10 8.30 -11.40
C ALA A 236 -27.50 7.88 -10.95
N MET A 237 -27.87 8.27 -9.74
CA MET A 237 -29.22 8.06 -9.20
C MET A 237 -30.08 9.26 -9.59
N SER A 238 -30.95 9.12 -10.58
CA SER A 238 -31.72 10.21 -11.18
C SER A 238 -32.61 10.99 -10.20
N ILE A 239 -32.93 10.41 -9.06
CA ILE A 239 -33.69 11.08 -7.98
C ILE A 239 -32.86 12.18 -7.28
N GLU A 240 -31.58 12.20 -7.46
CA GLU A 240 -30.64 13.12 -6.80
C GLU A 240 -30.22 14.30 -7.71
N PHE A 241 -30.70 14.30 -8.97
CA PHE A 241 -30.35 15.32 -9.96
C PHE A 241 -31.62 16.00 -10.56
#